data_8d7c40d26d1ea9f7c282129b537f4c20
#
_entry.id   8d7c40d26d1ea9f7c282129b537f4c20
#
_cell.length_a   1.000
_cell.length_b   1.000
_cell.length_c   1.000
_cell.angle_alpha   90.00
_cell.angle_beta   90.00
_cell.angle_gamma   90.00
#
_symmetry.space_group_name_H-M   'P 1'
#
loop_
_entity.id
_entity.type
_entity.pdbx_description
1 polymer ?
#
loop_
_entity_poly.entity_id
_entity_poly.type
_entity_poly.pdbx_seq_one_letter_code
_entity_poly.pdbx_strand_id
1 'polypeptide(L)'
;MIKQVIIIGGGIVGSTAAFYLSQEEQIELTLIDSGVGTATRAAAGIICPWMAQKKNKDWYKLTSDGAVFYRQLVVDLEKSGAAEIPFKQTGTIGLKSKPELLDKIQKIAEDRRVDTPTIGKITPLIGAEISQYLPPLKPDFFGIHLEGGGRIDGGRLIDILQEQVLKNGGALLQGQAKLLDANTVEVEHQVLSADHIILATGAWLPHILEPLGYQVDVRPQKGQLLELDTEFDTDDWPVCMPYGEIDILPFENGKIIIGATHEDDMGYDLELDPEKIQAMHDKIAEFMPDLANYPVARTRIGTRAYTSTYSPFYGNIEDMSNVWVASGLGSTGLTNGPIIGWQIANEILGYETNFDRTPYSPNNYIKRVK
;
A
#
# COMPACT_ATOMS: atom_id res chain seq x y z
N MET A 1 19.26 14.83 23.77
CA MET A 1 19.74 13.43 23.82
C MET A 1 19.39 12.79 22.49
N ILE A 2 20.32 12.06 21.91
CA ILE A 2 20.07 11.25 20.71
C ILE A 2 19.19 10.08 21.15
N LYS A 3 18.10 9.84 20.42
CA LYS A 3 17.23 8.68 20.61
C LYS A 3 17.57 7.63 19.57
N GLN A 4 17.70 6.38 20.00
CA GLN A 4 17.88 5.24 19.10
C GLN A 4 16.52 4.67 18.69
N VAL A 5 16.27 4.59 17.38
CA VAL A 5 15.04 4.03 16.83
C VAL A 5 15.37 2.85 15.92
N ILE A 6 14.77 1.71 16.20
CA ILE A 6 14.86 0.51 15.34
C ILE A 6 13.51 0.27 14.69
N ILE A 7 13.53 0.07 13.38
CA ILE A 7 12.33 -0.29 12.59
C ILE A 7 12.54 -1.70 12.05
N ILE A 8 11.61 -2.60 12.31
CA ILE A 8 11.58 -3.95 11.75
C ILE A 8 10.51 -4.01 10.67
N GLY A 9 10.95 -4.22 9.42
CA GLY A 9 10.11 -4.26 8.22
C GLY A 9 10.27 -3.02 7.34
N GLY A 10 10.93 -3.19 6.19
CA GLY A 10 11.19 -2.17 5.17
C GLY A 10 10.10 -2.06 4.11
N GLY A 11 8.86 -2.42 4.43
CA GLY A 11 7.68 -2.15 3.61
C GLY A 11 7.28 -0.68 3.64
N ILE A 12 6.13 -0.34 3.04
CA ILE A 12 5.71 1.06 2.87
C ILE A 12 5.57 1.82 4.20
N VAL A 13 5.07 1.18 5.27
CA VAL A 13 4.94 1.83 6.59
C VAL A 13 6.30 2.09 7.19
N GLY A 14 7.16 1.06 7.27
CA GLY A 14 8.48 1.19 7.90
C GLY A 14 9.41 2.12 7.14
N SER A 15 9.44 2.03 5.81
CA SER A 15 10.27 2.94 4.98
C SER A 15 9.80 4.38 5.06
N THR A 16 8.47 4.63 5.14
CA THR A 16 7.98 6.00 5.32
C THR A 16 8.29 6.53 6.72
N ALA A 17 8.09 5.72 7.77
CA ALA A 17 8.47 6.13 9.12
C ALA A 17 9.99 6.42 9.22
N ALA A 18 10.80 5.55 8.62
CA ALA A 18 12.24 5.73 8.55
C ALA A 18 12.64 7.04 7.85
N PHE A 19 12.01 7.35 6.72
CA PHE A 19 12.26 8.59 5.97
C PHE A 19 12.02 9.83 6.85
N TYR A 20 10.86 9.93 7.52
CA TYR A 20 10.58 11.10 8.35
C TYR A 20 11.44 11.17 9.61
N LEU A 21 11.72 10.03 10.26
CA LEU A 21 12.59 10.00 11.45
C LEU A 21 14.04 10.33 11.12
N SER A 22 14.54 9.90 9.95
CA SER A 22 15.93 10.14 9.55
C SER A 22 16.25 11.61 9.25
N GLN A 23 15.25 12.46 9.13
CA GLN A 23 15.45 13.91 8.91
C GLN A 23 15.80 14.66 10.20
N GLU A 24 15.70 14.01 11.36
CA GLU A 24 15.87 14.64 12.65
C GLU A 24 17.25 14.30 13.24
N GLU A 25 18.09 15.30 13.48
CA GLU A 25 19.46 15.14 14.01
C GLU A 25 19.53 14.42 15.36
N GLN A 26 18.43 14.44 16.13
CA GLN A 26 18.36 13.75 17.41
C GLN A 26 17.98 12.26 17.29
N ILE A 27 17.80 11.73 16.09
CA ILE A 27 17.44 10.33 15.86
C ILE A 27 18.62 9.57 15.26
N GLU A 28 19.01 8.47 15.89
CA GLU A 28 19.88 7.44 15.32
C GLU A 28 18.99 6.28 14.88
N LEU A 29 18.89 6.08 13.56
CA LEU A 29 17.90 5.19 12.94
C LEU A 29 18.54 3.94 12.35
N THR A 30 17.96 2.78 12.64
CA THR A 30 18.26 1.51 11.98
C THR A 30 16.97 0.88 11.43
N LEU A 31 16.90 0.67 10.13
CA LEU A 31 15.82 -0.07 9.46
C LEU A 31 16.30 -1.47 9.10
N ILE A 32 15.58 -2.49 9.56
CA ILE A 32 15.92 -3.91 9.35
C ILE A 32 14.84 -4.55 8.48
N ASP A 33 15.24 -5.21 7.40
CA ASP A 33 14.30 -5.94 6.52
C ASP A 33 14.89 -7.25 6.02
N SER A 34 14.09 -8.31 6.01
CA SER A 34 14.48 -9.61 5.46
C SER A 34 14.37 -9.69 3.94
N GLY A 35 13.60 -8.79 3.32
CA GLY A 35 13.31 -8.80 1.88
C GLY A 35 12.31 -9.88 1.42
N VAL A 36 11.73 -10.65 2.35
CA VAL A 36 10.86 -11.79 2.00
C VAL A 36 9.39 -11.37 1.93
N GLY A 37 8.69 -11.78 0.88
CA GLY A 37 7.22 -11.73 0.76
C GLY A 37 6.60 -10.34 0.78
N THR A 38 7.35 -9.30 0.43
CA THR A 38 6.97 -7.89 0.58
C THR A 38 5.74 -7.52 -0.23
N ALA A 39 4.61 -7.29 0.44
CA ALA A 39 3.36 -6.88 -0.20
C ALA A 39 3.52 -5.59 -1.01
N THR A 40 4.30 -4.63 -0.52
CA THR A 40 4.48 -3.32 -1.17
C THR A 40 5.16 -3.43 -2.53
N ARG A 41 6.23 -4.23 -2.65
CA ARG A 41 6.94 -4.42 -3.92
C ARG A 41 6.11 -5.20 -4.94
N ALA A 42 5.20 -6.05 -4.46
CA ALA A 42 4.31 -6.83 -5.32
C ALA A 42 2.98 -6.12 -5.63
N ALA A 43 2.67 -5.02 -4.96
CA ALA A 43 1.36 -4.37 -5.10
C ALA A 43 1.13 -3.80 -6.50
N ALA A 44 -0.14 -3.76 -6.91
CA ALA A 44 -0.55 -3.17 -8.18
C ALA A 44 -0.30 -1.66 -8.25
N GLY A 45 -0.58 -0.94 -7.18
CA GLY A 45 -0.25 0.48 -7.10
C GLY A 45 -1.41 1.46 -7.27
N ILE A 46 -2.65 1.05 -7.09
CA ILE A 46 -3.84 1.91 -7.24
C ILE A 46 -3.95 2.88 -6.06
N ILE A 47 -4.12 4.16 -6.35
CA ILE A 47 -4.42 5.22 -5.38
C ILE A 47 -5.74 5.89 -5.78
N CYS A 48 -6.85 5.23 -5.47
CA CYS A 48 -8.20 5.74 -5.71
C CYS A 48 -9.25 5.04 -4.83
N PRO A 49 -9.40 5.42 -3.54
CA PRO A 49 -10.37 4.78 -2.64
C PRO A 49 -11.80 5.29 -2.82
N TRP A 50 -12.00 6.34 -3.58
CA TRP A 50 -13.23 7.11 -3.58
C TRP A 50 -14.42 6.45 -4.27
N MET A 51 -14.20 5.35 -4.98
CA MET A 51 -15.26 4.50 -5.56
C MET A 51 -15.61 3.27 -4.69
N ALA A 52 -14.88 3.04 -3.60
CA ALA A 52 -15.11 1.88 -2.75
C ALA A 52 -16.50 1.91 -2.10
N GLN A 53 -17.18 0.76 -2.07
CA GLN A 53 -18.52 0.64 -1.47
C GLN A 53 -18.49 0.07 -0.03
N LYS A 54 -17.31 0.03 0.60
CA LYS A 54 -17.13 -0.47 1.97
C LYS A 54 -17.87 0.44 2.96
N LYS A 55 -18.63 -0.14 3.89
CA LYS A 55 -19.47 0.60 4.84
C LYS A 55 -18.73 1.09 6.07
N ASN A 56 -17.53 0.56 6.34
CA ASN A 56 -16.73 0.99 7.50
C ASN A 56 -16.19 2.41 7.26
N LYS A 57 -16.69 3.35 8.06
CA LYS A 57 -16.37 4.78 7.93
C LYS A 57 -14.92 5.08 8.31
N ASP A 58 -14.41 4.43 9.36
CA ASP A 58 -13.04 4.65 9.83
C ASP A 58 -12.05 4.13 8.78
N TRP A 59 -12.30 2.93 8.24
CA TRP A 59 -11.51 2.42 7.13
C TRP A 59 -11.51 3.38 5.93
N TYR A 60 -12.69 3.92 5.57
CA TYR A 60 -12.79 4.86 4.45
C TYR A 60 -12.05 6.16 4.75
N LYS A 61 -12.20 6.71 5.97
CA LYS A 61 -11.52 7.93 6.37
C LYS A 61 -10.01 7.78 6.24
N LEU A 62 -9.41 6.75 6.86
CA LEU A 62 -7.98 6.50 6.78
C LEU A 62 -7.50 6.34 5.33
N THR A 63 -8.28 5.60 4.52
CA THR A 63 -7.88 5.31 3.14
C THR A 63 -8.00 6.56 2.25
N SER A 64 -9.01 7.41 2.48
CA SER A 64 -9.15 8.69 1.79
C SER A 64 -8.04 9.66 2.19
N ASP A 65 -7.76 9.79 3.48
CA ASP A 65 -6.67 10.63 4.00
C ASP A 65 -5.31 10.16 3.48
N GLY A 66 -5.09 8.85 3.43
CA GLY A 66 -3.88 8.25 2.84
C GLY A 66 -3.69 8.58 1.36
N ALA A 67 -4.75 8.52 0.57
CA ALA A 67 -4.70 8.92 -0.84
C ALA A 67 -4.40 10.42 -1.02
N VAL A 68 -4.94 11.26 -0.14
CA VAL A 68 -4.64 12.71 -0.11
C VAL A 68 -3.19 12.97 0.30
N PHE A 69 -2.67 12.20 1.25
CA PHE A 69 -1.32 12.34 1.80
C PHE A 69 -0.22 12.16 0.76
N TYR A 70 -0.44 11.42 -0.33
CA TYR A 70 0.56 11.28 -1.39
C TYR A 70 1.04 12.62 -1.96
N ARG A 71 0.18 13.64 -2.00
CA ARG A 71 0.58 14.97 -2.46
C ARG A 71 1.60 15.62 -1.52
N GLN A 72 1.42 15.42 -0.21
CA GLN A 72 2.37 15.88 0.79
C GLN A 72 3.68 15.07 0.72
N LEU A 73 3.58 13.74 0.63
CA LEU A 73 4.75 12.86 0.52
C LEU A 73 5.63 13.20 -0.68
N VAL A 74 5.01 13.48 -1.85
CA VAL A 74 5.75 13.91 -3.05
C VAL A 74 6.52 15.19 -2.78
N VAL A 75 5.86 16.20 -2.22
CA VAL A 75 6.51 17.49 -1.88
C VAL A 75 7.65 17.29 -0.88
N ASP A 76 7.50 16.42 0.11
CA ASP A 76 8.52 16.19 1.13
C ASP A 76 9.72 15.41 0.55
N LEU A 77 9.47 14.46 -0.34
CA LEU A 77 10.52 13.76 -1.08
C LEU A 77 11.29 14.71 -2.03
N GLU A 78 10.58 15.58 -2.77
CA GLU A 78 11.22 16.59 -3.62
C GLU A 78 12.12 17.53 -2.80
N LYS A 79 11.66 18.00 -1.64
CA LYS A 79 12.44 18.84 -0.72
C LYS A 79 13.68 18.11 -0.20
N SER A 80 13.62 16.79 -0.01
CA SER A 80 14.78 15.99 0.39
C SER A 80 15.77 15.72 -0.75
N GLY A 81 15.46 16.20 -1.95
CA GLY A 81 16.30 16.00 -3.14
C GLY A 81 16.09 14.67 -3.84
N ALA A 82 14.95 14.01 -3.61
CA ALA A 82 14.56 12.84 -4.39
C ALA A 82 14.11 13.27 -5.79
N ALA A 83 14.46 12.48 -6.79
CA ALA A 83 14.04 12.67 -8.18
C ALA A 83 13.18 11.48 -8.65
N GLU A 84 12.44 11.68 -9.73
CA GLU A 84 11.64 10.62 -10.38
C GLU A 84 10.71 9.89 -9.42
N ILE A 85 9.96 10.64 -8.62
CA ILE A 85 9.02 10.07 -7.66
C ILE A 85 7.93 9.31 -8.41
N PRO A 86 7.70 8.03 -8.11
CA PRO A 86 6.90 7.12 -8.94
C PRO A 86 5.38 7.28 -8.76
N PHE A 87 4.92 8.36 -8.17
CA PHE A 87 3.48 8.69 -8.06
C PHE A 87 3.03 9.52 -9.24
N LYS A 88 2.01 9.04 -9.96
CA LYS A 88 1.42 9.78 -11.07
C LYS A 88 -0.10 9.83 -10.94
N GLN A 89 -0.65 11.04 -10.95
CA GLN A 89 -2.08 11.27 -10.95
C GLN A 89 -2.59 11.26 -12.40
N THR A 90 -2.90 10.06 -12.92
CA THR A 90 -3.41 9.86 -14.28
C THR A 90 -4.92 9.75 -14.36
N GLY A 91 -5.61 9.84 -13.21
CA GLY A 91 -7.01 9.51 -13.08
C GLY A 91 -7.24 8.01 -12.92
N THR A 92 -8.50 7.68 -12.65
CA THR A 92 -8.95 6.28 -12.53
C THR A 92 -10.32 6.13 -13.16
N ILE A 93 -10.51 5.09 -13.96
CA ILE A 93 -11.82 4.74 -14.56
C ILE A 93 -12.36 3.49 -13.89
N GLY A 94 -13.49 3.61 -13.20
CA GLY A 94 -14.25 2.47 -12.70
C GLY A 94 -15.28 2.02 -13.71
N LEU A 95 -15.15 0.80 -14.25
CA LEU A 95 -16.12 0.27 -15.22
C LEU A 95 -17.32 -0.34 -14.52
N LYS A 96 -18.48 -0.25 -15.19
CA LYS A 96 -19.74 -0.87 -14.80
C LYS A 96 -20.40 -1.54 -15.99
N SER A 97 -21.13 -2.61 -15.72
CA SER A 97 -21.87 -3.38 -16.74
C SER A 97 -23.25 -2.79 -17.06
N LYS A 98 -23.75 -1.87 -16.24
CA LYS A 98 -25.09 -1.29 -16.35
C LYS A 98 -25.09 0.19 -15.96
N PRO A 99 -25.94 1.02 -16.59
CA PRO A 99 -26.02 2.46 -16.29
C PRO A 99 -26.46 2.74 -14.85
N GLU A 100 -27.37 1.96 -14.27
CA GLU A 100 -27.85 2.18 -12.89
C GLU A 100 -26.74 2.01 -11.85
N LEU A 101 -25.73 1.17 -12.14
CA LEU A 101 -24.55 1.01 -11.30
C LEU A 101 -23.60 2.19 -11.43
N LEU A 102 -23.56 2.82 -12.62
CA LEU A 102 -22.79 4.04 -12.84
C LEU A 102 -23.35 5.18 -11.99
N ASP A 103 -24.65 5.45 -12.05
CA ASP A 103 -25.32 6.51 -11.27
C ASP A 103 -25.05 6.38 -9.77
N LYS A 104 -25.10 5.13 -9.27
CA LYS A 104 -24.80 4.85 -7.85
C LYS A 104 -23.37 5.23 -7.48
N ILE A 105 -22.39 4.85 -8.29
CA ILE A 105 -20.97 5.13 -7.99
C ILE A 105 -20.68 6.61 -8.18
N GLN A 106 -21.26 7.25 -9.18
CA GLN A 106 -21.15 8.69 -9.38
C GLN A 106 -21.62 9.45 -8.15
N LYS A 107 -22.82 9.14 -7.65
CA LYS A 107 -23.34 9.76 -6.44
C LYS A 107 -22.41 9.57 -5.24
N ILE A 108 -21.87 8.36 -5.03
CA ILE A 108 -20.91 8.07 -3.95
C ILE A 108 -19.68 8.97 -4.08
N ALA A 109 -19.12 9.10 -5.29
CA ALA A 109 -17.94 9.92 -5.52
C ALA A 109 -18.24 11.42 -5.34
N GLU A 110 -19.40 11.89 -5.78
CA GLU A 110 -19.84 13.29 -5.61
C GLU A 110 -20.06 13.65 -4.14
N ASP A 111 -20.73 12.79 -3.37
CA ASP A 111 -20.94 12.98 -1.95
C ASP A 111 -19.58 13.09 -1.20
N ARG A 112 -18.61 12.25 -1.58
CA ARG A 112 -17.26 12.24 -1.00
C ARG A 112 -16.41 13.44 -1.39
N ARG A 113 -16.60 13.96 -2.60
CA ARG A 113 -15.86 15.12 -3.09
C ARG A 113 -16.11 16.39 -2.26
N VAL A 114 -17.25 16.46 -1.58
CA VAL A 114 -17.56 17.61 -0.68
C VAL A 114 -16.48 17.73 0.39
N ASP A 115 -16.09 16.63 1.02
CA ASP A 115 -15.08 16.58 2.08
C ASP A 115 -13.66 16.35 1.53
N THR A 116 -13.54 15.86 0.30
CA THR A 116 -12.28 15.52 -0.35
C THR A 116 -12.19 16.15 -1.75
N PRO A 117 -11.95 17.47 -1.87
CA PRO A 117 -11.89 18.16 -3.16
C PRO A 117 -10.83 17.60 -4.12
N THR A 118 -9.82 16.92 -3.60
CA THR A 118 -8.74 16.27 -4.37
C THR A 118 -9.23 15.13 -5.27
N ILE A 119 -10.47 14.67 -5.12
CA ILE A 119 -11.12 13.75 -6.09
C ILE A 119 -11.17 14.39 -7.48
N GLY A 120 -11.19 15.73 -7.55
CA GLY A 120 -11.20 16.47 -8.81
C GLY A 120 -12.51 16.33 -9.59
N LYS A 121 -12.39 16.40 -10.90
CA LYS A 121 -13.54 16.23 -11.80
C LYS A 121 -14.00 14.78 -11.80
N ILE A 122 -15.31 14.61 -11.74
CA ILE A 122 -16.01 13.31 -11.85
C ILE A 122 -16.75 13.34 -13.19
N THR A 123 -16.39 12.41 -14.08
CA THR A 123 -16.94 12.39 -15.44
C THR A 123 -17.53 11.01 -15.73
N PRO A 124 -18.85 10.87 -15.86
CA PRO A 124 -19.45 9.66 -16.41
C PRO A 124 -19.05 9.52 -17.89
N LEU A 125 -18.74 8.31 -18.31
CA LEU A 125 -18.31 7.97 -19.67
C LEU A 125 -19.15 6.81 -20.21
N ILE A 126 -19.56 6.91 -21.46
CA ILE A 126 -20.41 5.90 -22.10
C ILE A 126 -19.82 5.51 -23.45
N GLY A 127 -19.66 4.21 -23.67
CA GLY A 127 -19.27 3.68 -24.97
C GLY A 127 -17.93 4.23 -25.46
N ALA A 128 -17.92 4.79 -26.66
CA ALA A 128 -16.71 5.29 -27.32
C ALA A 128 -16.01 6.45 -26.58
N GLU A 129 -16.67 7.11 -25.62
CA GLU A 129 -16.00 8.15 -24.80
C GLU A 129 -14.89 7.57 -23.95
N ILE A 130 -15.05 6.32 -23.49
CA ILE A 130 -14.04 5.63 -22.66
C ILE A 130 -12.77 5.36 -23.49
N SER A 131 -12.93 5.03 -24.78
CA SER A 131 -11.81 4.75 -25.67
C SER A 131 -10.91 5.97 -25.93
N GLN A 132 -11.37 7.19 -25.63
CA GLN A 132 -10.55 8.39 -25.67
C GLN A 132 -9.49 8.40 -24.55
N TYR A 133 -9.77 7.75 -23.42
CA TYR A 133 -8.87 7.61 -22.29
C TYR A 133 -8.06 6.32 -22.33
N LEU A 134 -8.67 5.24 -22.81
CA LEU A 134 -8.12 3.89 -22.86
C LEU A 134 -8.39 3.27 -24.23
N PRO A 135 -7.60 3.55 -25.27
CA PRO A 135 -7.86 3.15 -26.64
C PRO A 135 -8.11 1.64 -26.85
N PRO A 136 -7.42 0.69 -26.15
CA PRO A 136 -7.69 -0.74 -26.33
C PRO A 136 -8.97 -1.24 -25.66
N LEU A 137 -9.63 -0.40 -24.85
CA LEU A 137 -10.85 -0.83 -24.14
C LEU A 137 -12.04 -0.93 -25.11
N LYS A 138 -12.78 -2.04 -25.02
CA LYS A 138 -14.04 -2.20 -25.76
C LYS A 138 -15.03 -1.07 -25.46
N PRO A 139 -15.84 -0.63 -26.42
CA PRO A 139 -16.77 0.48 -26.23
C PRO A 139 -18.10 0.08 -25.55
N ASP A 140 -18.22 -1.14 -25.04
CA ASP A 140 -19.50 -1.69 -24.55
C ASP A 140 -19.77 -1.42 -23.06
N PHE A 141 -18.91 -0.59 -22.43
CA PHE A 141 -18.97 -0.35 -20.99
C PHE A 141 -19.52 1.02 -20.63
N PHE A 142 -19.95 1.11 -19.37
CA PHE A 142 -20.21 2.36 -18.67
C PHE A 142 -19.05 2.62 -17.72
N GLY A 143 -18.52 3.83 -17.70
CA GLY A 143 -17.37 4.18 -16.86
C GLY A 143 -17.58 5.45 -16.08
N ILE A 144 -16.89 5.57 -14.97
CA ILE A 144 -16.75 6.82 -14.25
C ILE A 144 -15.27 7.16 -14.11
N HIS A 145 -14.88 8.31 -14.62
CA HIS A 145 -13.52 8.82 -14.49
C HIS A 145 -13.43 9.76 -13.29
N LEU A 146 -12.48 9.49 -12.39
CA LEU A 146 -12.10 10.35 -11.28
C LEU A 146 -10.71 10.92 -11.54
N GLU A 147 -10.60 12.22 -11.75
CA GLU A 147 -9.36 12.91 -12.10
C GLU A 147 -8.29 12.81 -11.01
N GLY A 148 -8.72 12.81 -9.73
CA GLY A 148 -7.82 12.74 -8.58
C GLY A 148 -7.17 11.38 -8.34
N GLY A 149 -7.66 10.32 -9.02
CA GLY A 149 -7.07 8.99 -8.93
C GLY A 149 -5.68 8.93 -9.57
N GLY A 150 -4.92 7.91 -9.22
CA GLY A 150 -3.58 7.75 -9.74
C GLY A 150 -2.97 6.39 -9.44
N ARG A 151 -1.69 6.28 -9.74
CA ARG A 151 -0.89 5.07 -9.56
C ARG A 151 0.45 5.35 -8.90
N ILE A 152 1.02 4.33 -8.29
CA ILE A 152 2.33 4.37 -7.65
C ILE A 152 3.09 3.06 -7.90
N ASP A 153 4.35 3.10 -8.27
CA ASP A 153 5.22 1.93 -8.17
C ASP A 153 5.73 1.82 -6.73
N GLY A 154 5.16 0.85 -5.98
CA GLY A 154 5.47 0.67 -4.57
C GLY A 154 6.91 0.23 -4.32
N GLY A 155 7.50 -0.54 -5.24
CA GLY A 155 8.90 -0.96 -5.16
C GLY A 155 9.84 0.23 -5.30
N ARG A 156 9.64 1.05 -6.33
CA ARG A 156 10.45 2.25 -6.57
C ARG A 156 10.28 3.28 -5.44
N LEU A 157 9.06 3.42 -4.90
CA LEU A 157 8.84 4.31 -3.76
C LEU A 157 9.66 3.89 -2.53
N ILE A 158 9.67 2.59 -2.20
CA ILE A 158 10.50 2.08 -1.09
C ILE A 158 11.98 2.38 -1.35
N ASP A 159 12.47 2.14 -2.56
CA ASP A 159 13.87 2.39 -2.90
C ASP A 159 14.23 3.86 -2.66
N ILE A 160 13.40 4.79 -3.14
CA ILE A 160 13.60 6.24 -2.93
C ILE A 160 13.58 6.61 -1.44
N LEU A 161 12.59 6.11 -0.67
CA LEU A 161 12.50 6.38 0.76
C LEU A 161 13.75 5.90 1.49
N GLN A 162 14.24 4.70 1.19
CA GLN A 162 15.43 4.12 1.81
C GLN A 162 16.72 4.82 1.36
N GLU A 163 16.80 5.27 0.10
CA GLU A 163 17.89 6.11 -0.38
C GLU A 163 17.99 7.42 0.42
N GLN A 164 16.85 8.06 0.74
CA GLN A 164 16.86 9.27 1.57
C GLN A 164 17.26 8.95 3.02
N VAL A 165 16.83 7.81 3.58
CA VAL A 165 17.28 7.35 4.92
C VAL A 165 18.79 7.26 4.96
N LEU A 166 19.43 6.63 3.98
CA LEU A 166 20.89 6.52 3.89
C LEU A 166 21.59 7.88 3.76
N LYS A 167 21.05 8.77 2.92
CA LYS A 167 21.58 10.13 2.75
C LYS A 167 21.56 10.94 4.06
N ASN A 168 20.55 10.71 4.89
CA ASN A 168 20.40 11.35 6.19
C ASN A 168 21.20 10.67 7.31
N GLY A 169 21.99 9.63 6.99
CA GLY A 169 22.86 8.94 7.97
C GLY A 169 22.20 7.78 8.70
N GLY A 170 20.98 7.39 8.35
CA GLY A 170 20.34 6.17 8.86
C GLY A 170 20.99 4.90 8.32
N ALA A 171 20.85 3.79 9.03
CA ALA A 171 21.39 2.48 8.65
C ALA A 171 20.27 1.56 8.09
N LEU A 172 20.61 0.81 7.03
CA LEU A 172 19.77 -0.28 6.51
C LEU A 172 20.48 -1.61 6.76
N LEU A 173 19.82 -2.52 7.45
CA LEU A 173 20.33 -3.87 7.71
C LEU A 173 19.43 -4.90 7.03
N GLN A 174 20.03 -5.79 6.26
CA GLN A 174 19.32 -6.95 5.71
C GLN A 174 19.41 -8.10 6.71
N GLY A 175 18.28 -8.68 7.09
CA GLY A 175 18.25 -9.85 7.98
C GLY A 175 16.88 -10.05 8.62
N GLN A 176 16.74 -11.21 9.27
CA GLN A 176 15.56 -11.51 10.09
C GLN A 176 15.79 -10.99 11.51
N ALA A 177 14.92 -10.12 11.96
CA ALA A 177 14.96 -9.58 13.31
C ALA A 177 14.00 -10.31 14.24
N LYS A 178 14.38 -10.42 15.52
CA LYS A 178 13.53 -10.88 16.61
C LYS A 178 13.43 -9.78 17.66
N LEU A 179 12.23 -9.52 18.12
CA LEU A 179 12.05 -8.69 19.31
C LEU A 179 12.33 -9.54 20.54
N LEU A 180 13.28 -9.12 21.37
CA LEU A 180 13.62 -9.84 22.61
C LEU A 180 12.83 -9.28 23.81
N ASP A 181 12.69 -7.98 23.86
CA ASP A 181 11.89 -7.23 24.83
C ASP A 181 11.54 -5.83 24.29
N ALA A 182 11.00 -4.96 25.12
CA ALA A 182 10.57 -3.61 24.70
C ALA A 182 11.72 -2.71 24.19
N ASN A 183 12.98 -3.05 24.46
CA ASN A 183 14.13 -2.21 24.15
C ASN A 183 15.22 -2.92 23.35
N THR A 184 15.10 -4.23 23.09
CA THR A 184 16.17 -5.01 22.45
C THR A 184 15.65 -5.84 21.28
N VAL A 185 16.44 -5.83 20.22
CA VAL A 185 16.20 -6.57 18.96
C VAL A 185 17.43 -7.40 18.65
N GLU A 186 17.25 -8.68 18.30
CA GLU A 186 18.31 -9.52 17.74
C GLU A 186 18.20 -9.54 16.21
N VAL A 187 19.30 -9.30 15.51
CA VAL A 187 19.44 -9.48 14.07
C VAL A 187 20.81 -10.12 13.80
N GLU A 188 20.85 -11.21 13.01
CA GLU A 188 22.10 -11.92 12.64
C GLU A 188 23.02 -12.16 13.85
N HIS A 189 22.44 -12.61 14.98
CA HIS A 189 23.13 -12.86 16.27
C HIS A 189 23.70 -11.62 16.97
N GLN A 190 23.42 -10.42 16.49
CA GLN A 190 23.74 -9.17 17.16
C GLN A 190 22.52 -8.66 17.92
N VAL A 191 22.73 -8.21 19.14
CA VAL A 191 21.70 -7.58 19.97
C VAL A 191 21.88 -6.06 19.90
N LEU A 192 20.83 -5.39 19.43
CA LEU A 192 20.75 -3.94 19.32
C LEU A 192 19.76 -3.42 20.35
N SER A 193 20.08 -2.28 20.96
CA SER A 193 19.18 -1.59 21.91
C SER A 193 18.56 -0.37 21.26
N ALA A 194 17.31 -0.04 21.63
CA ALA A 194 16.61 1.13 21.14
C ALA A 194 15.73 1.78 22.21
N ASP A 195 15.56 3.10 22.09
CA ASP A 195 14.58 3.86 22.88
C ASP A 195 13.16 3.64 22.35
N HIS A 196 13.01 3.48 21.01
CA HIS A 196 11.75 3.14 20.33
C HIS A 196 11.96 2.03 19.31
N ILE A 197 11.00 1.12 19.21
CA ILE A 197 10.98 0.06 18.23
C ILE A 197 9.68 0.17 17.43
N ILE A 198 9.76 0.10 16.08
CA ILE A 198 8.60 0.08 15.19
C ILE A 198 8.51 -1.28 14.51
N LEU A 199 7.42 -2.00 14.73
CA LEU A 199 7.11 -3.27 14.08
C LEU A 199 6.21 -3.01 12.87
N ALA A 200 6.80 -2.93 11.68
CA ALA A 200 6.12 -2.74 10.40
C ALA A 200 6.21 -4.00 9.51
N THR A 201 6.12 -5.19 10.14
CA THR A 201 6.41 -6.49 9.55
C THR A 201 5.26 -7.10 8.76
N GLY A 202 4.19 -6.34 8.50
CA GLY A 202 3.05 -6.78 7.70
C GLY A 202 2.44 -8.08 8.23
N ALA A 203 2.34 -9.09 7.38
CA ALA A 203 1.76 -10.39 7.74
C ALA A 203 2.62 -11.20 8.73
N TRP A 204 3.91 -10.87 8.87
CA TRP A 204 4.82 -11.57 9.80
C TRP A 204 4.77 -11.06 11.24
N LEU A 205 3.90 -10.12 11.56
CA LEU A 205 3.75 -9.59 12.93
C LEU A 205 3.49 -10.68 13.99
N PRO A 206 2.68 -11.73 13.73
CA PRO A 206 2.54 -12.85 14.67
C PRO A 206 3.87 -13.50 15.02
N HIS A 207 4.75 -13.74 14.05
CA HIS A 207 6.06 -14.36 14.29
C HIS A 207 6.98 -13.54 15.20
N ILE A 208 6.76 -12.23 15.28
CA ILE A 208 7.53 -11.33 16.16
C ILE A 208 6.97 -11.29 17.57
N LEU A 209 5.65 -11.30 17.74
CA LEU A 209 5.00 -11.05 19.03
C LEU A 209 4.55 -12.31 19.76
N GLU A 210 4.21 -13.39 19.05
CA GLU A 210 3.79 -14.66 19.68
C GLU A 210 4.85 -15.29 20.57
N PRO A 211 6.17 -15.27 20.23
CA PRO A 211 7.22 -15.74 21.11
C PRO A 211 7.31 -14.99 22.45
N LEU A 212 6.79 -13.75 22.49
CA LEU A 212 6.74 -12.92 23.70
C LEU A 212 5.42 -13.08 24.49
N GLY A 213 4.57 -14.04 24.10
CA GLY A 213 3.32 -14.35 24.77
C GLY A 213 2.14 -13.45 24.37
N TYR A 214 2.13 -12.94 23.15
CA TYR A 214 0.99 -12.22 22.59
C TYR A 214 0.23 -13.10 21.59
N GLN A 215 -1.07 -12.95 21.56
CA GLN A 215 -1.92 -13.42 20.46
C GLN A 215 -2.16 -12.25 19.51
N VAL A 216 -1.96 -12.47 18.22
CA VAL A 216 -2.04 -11.42 17.19
C VAL A 216 -3.07 -11.81 16.13
N ASP A 217 -4.12 -10.99 15.96
CA ASP A 217 -5.14 -11.19 14.93
C ASP A 217 -4.65 -10.59 13.59
N VAL A 218 -3.68 -11.25 13.00
CA VAL A 218 -3.19 -10.97 11.65
C VAL A 218 -3.00 -12.28 10.91
N ARG A 219 -3.54 -12.37 9.70
CA ARG A 219 -3.38 -13.52 8.82
C ARG A 219 -2.79 -13.11 7.48
N PRO A 220 -1.96 -13.99 6.86
CA PRO A 220 -1.46 -13.78 5.52
C PRO A 220 -2.55 -14.01 4.46
N GLN A 221 -2.46 -13.27 3.35
CA GLN A 221 -3.19 -13.55 2.11
C GLN A 221 -2.22 -13.39 0.95
N LYS A 222 -2.02 -14.46 0.18
CA LYS A 222 -1.20 -14.44 -1.03
C LYS A 222 -1.90 -13.64 -2.12
N GLY A 223 -1.14 -12.87 -2.88
CA GLY A 223 -1.60 -12.17 -4.08
C GLY A 223 -0.57 -12.24 -5.18
N GLN A 224 -1.04 -12.56 -6.38
CA GLN A 224 -0.22 -12.66 -7.58
C GLN A 224 -0.70 -11.66 -8.63
N LEU A 225 0.24 -11.07 -9.38
CA LEU A 225 0.00 -10.13 -10.47
C LEU A 225 0.85 -10.53 -11.66
N LEU A 226 0.44 -10.07 -12.84
CA LEU A 226 1.26 -10.19 -14.05
C LEU A 226 1.56 -8.80 -14.64
N GLU A 227 2.65 -8.72 -15.38
CA GLU A 227 3.06 -7.55 -16.15
C GLU A 227 3.13 -7.90 -17.63
N LEU A 228 2.66 -6.97 -18.45
CA LEU A 228 2.82 -6.98 -19.90
C LEU A 228 3.76 -5.83 -20.29
N ASP A 229 4.67 -6.09 -21.23
CA ASP A 229 5.43 -5.04 -21.91
C ASP A 229 4.81 -4.86 -23.30
N THR A 230 4.19 -3.71 -23.56
CA THR A 230 3.43 -3.42 -24.78
C THR A 230 4.09 -2.30 -25.59
N GLU A 231 3.63 -2.11 -26.83
CA GLU A 231 4.08 -1.01 -27.71
C GLU A 231 3.17 0.24 -27.58
N PHE A 232 2.18 0.21 -26.67
CA PHE A 232 1.29 1.34 -26.48
C PHE A 232 1.99 2.48 -25.73
N ASP A 233 1.62 3.71 -26.06
CA ASP A 233 1.94 4.88 -25.24
C ASP A 233 0.98 4.94 -24.04
N THR A 234 1.41 4.37 -22.93
CA THR A 234 0.59 4.17 -21.73
C THR A 234 0.83 5.22 -20.66
N ASP A 235 1.72 6.18 -20.92
CA ASP A 235 2.24 7.10 -19.91
C ASP A 235 1.13 7.88 -19.19
N ASP A 236 0.12 8.33 -19.92
CA ASP A 236 -0.98 9.14 -19.39
C ASP A 236 -2.31 8.40 -19.28
N TRP A 237 -2.32 7.10 -19.53
CA TRP A 237 -3.54 6.33 -19.38
C TRP A 237 -3.97 6.24 -17.92
N PRO A 238 -5.27 6.43 -17.62
CA PRO A 238 -5.79 6.24 -16.28
C PRO A 238 -5.77 4.77 -15.85
N VAL A 239 -5.72 4.55 -14.55
CA VAL A 239 -5.95 3.22 -13.99
C VAL A 239 -7.35 2.75 -14.36
N CYS A 240 -7.48 1.55 -14.87
CA CYS A 240 -8.77 0.93 -15.17
C CYS A 240 -9.14 -0.07 -14.07
N MET A 241 -10.28 0.13 -13.45
CA MET A 241 -10.87 -0.76 -12.44
C MET A 241 -12.15 -1.39 -13.03
N PRO A 242 -12.03 -2.52 -13.74
CA PRO A 242 -13.18 -3.25 -14.25
C PRO A 242 -14.10 -3.76 -13.12
N TYR A 243 -15.27 -4.23 -13.48
CA TYR A 243 -16.05 -5.06 -12.56
C TYR A 243 -15.47 -6.48 -12.56
N GLY A 244 -15.32 -7.06 -11.38
CA GLY A 244 -14.74 -8.40 -11.20
C GLY A 244 -13.46 -8.37 -10.38
N GLU A 245 -12.52 -9.25 -10.71
CA GLU A 245 -11.38 -9.56 -9.83
C GLU A 245 -10.04 -8.99 -10.29
N ILE A 246 -10.00 -8.34 -11.45
CA ILE A 246 -8.76 -7.77 -11.98
C ILE A 246 -8.86 -6.27 -12.14
N ASP A 247 -7.76 -5.58 -11.86
CA ASP A 247 -7.52 -4.19 -12.22
C ASP A 247 -6.42 -4.13 -13.29
N ILE A 248 -6.47 -3.12 -14.15
CA ILE A 248 -5.51 -2.90 -15.24
C ILE A 248 -4.83 -1.56 -14.99
N LEU A 249 -3.53 -1.60 -14.75
CA LEU A 249 -2.75 -0.42 -14.37
C LEU A 249 -1.67 -0.15 -15.42
N PRO A 250 -1.90 0.81 -16.29
CA PRO A 250 -0.87 1.31 -17.19
C PRO A 250 0.23 2.03 -16.40
N PHE A 251 1.48 1.79 -16.77
CA PHE A 251 2.66 2.52 -16.29
C PHE A 251 3.43 3.07 -17.49
N GLU A 252 4.54 3.75 -17.24
CA GLU A 252 5.37 4.34 -18.29
C GLU A 252 5.97 3.27 -19.21
N ASN A 253 6.26 3.69 -20.46
CA ASN A 253 6.96 2.88 -21.47
C ASN A 253 6.23 1.59 -21.87
N GLY A 254 4.92 1.62 -21.98
CA GLY A 254 4.12 0.47 -22.43
C GLY A 254 3.94 -0.64 -21.39
N LYS A 255 4.40 -0.45 -20.15
CA LYS A 255 4.20 -1.43 -19.08
C LYS A 255 2.77 -1.40 -18.58
N ILE A 256 2.14 -2.56 -18.49
CA ILE A 256 0.80 -2.72 -17.90
C ILE A 256 0.84 -3.80 -16.84
N ILE A 257 0.41 -3.46 -15.62
CA ILE A 257 0.24 -4.41 -14.52
C ILE A 257 -1.21 -4.83 -14.45
N ILE A 258 -1.44 -6.12 -14.26
CA ILE A 258 -2.77 -6.70 -14.14
C ILE A 258 -2.83 -7.55 -12.88
N GLY A 259 -3.85 -7.33 -12.07
CA GLY A 259 -3.99 -8.04 -10.80
C GLY A 259 -5.15 -7.57 -9.95
N ALA A 260 -5.35 -8.25 -8.86
CA ALA A 260 -4.51 -9.32 -8.35
C ALA A 260 -5.37 -10.49 -7.85
N THR A 261 -4.76 -11.66 -7.71
CA THR A 261 -5.43 -12.78 -7.03
C THR A 261 -5.64 -12.49 -5.53
N HIS A 262 -6.59 -13.22 -4.92
CA HIS A 262 -6.88 -13.18 -3.49
C HIS A 262 -6.92 -14.62 -2.95
N GLU A 263 -5.88 -15.04 -2.24
CA GLU A 263 -5.66 -16.43 -1.86
C GLU A 263 -5.47 -16.53 -0.34
N ASP A 264 -6.58 -16.80 0.37
CA ASP A 264 -6.65 -16.74 1.83
C ASP A 264 -5.94 -17.92 2.52
N ASP A 265 -5.97 -19.12 1.93
CA ASP A 265 -5.57 -20.37 2.61
C ASP A 265 -4.14 -20.81 2.24
N MET A 266 -3.33 -19.94 1.63
CA MET A 266 -1.99 -20.27 1.19
C MET A 266 -0.89 -19.97 2.23
N GLY A 267 -1.26 -19.45 3.40
CA GLY A 267 -0.28 -19.08 4.41
C GLY A 267 0.77 -18.10 3.89
N TYR A 268 2.03 -18.43 4.10
CA TYR A 268 3.18 -17.64 3.63
C TYR A 268 3.82 -18.19 2.34
N ASP A 269 3.06 -19.00 1.59
CA ASP A 269 3.54 -19.52 0.32
C ASP A 269 3.80 -18.41 -0.71
N LEU A 270 4.97 -18.46 -1.34
CA LEU A 270 5.43 -17.53 -2.36
C LEU A 270 5.72 -18.23 -3.70
N GLU A 271 5.25 -19.46 -3.88
CA GLU A 271 5.36 -20.14 -5.16
C GLU A 271 4.36 -19.58 -6.17
N LEU A 272 4.79 -19.41 -7.41
CA LEU A 272 3.93 -18.95 -8.50
C LEU A 272 2.91 -20.04 -8.85
N ASP A 273 1.66 -19.65 -9.02
CA ASP A 273 0.61 -20.49 -9.59
C ASP A 273 0.40 -20.11 -11.07
N PRO A 274 0.97 -20.89 -12.02
CA PRO A 274 0.88 -20.55 -13.44
C PRO A 274 -0.55 -20.59 -13.98
N GLU A 275 -1.43 -21.44 -13.42
CA GLU A 275 -2.82 -21.55 -13.88
C GLU A 275 -3.61 -20.28 -13.55
N LYS A 276 -3.39 -19.70 -12.35
CA LYS A 276 -4.02 -18.43 -11.97
C LYS A 276 -3.49 -17.25 -12.77
N ILE A 277 -2.19 -17.24 -13.07
CA ILE A 277 -1.60 -16.22 -13.96
C ILE A 277 -2.21 -16.32 -15.34
N GLN A 278 -2.32 -17.51 -15.91
CA GLN A 278 -2.93 -17.73 -17.23
C GLN A 278 -4.42 -17.32 -17.22
N ALA A 279 -5.18 -17.72 -16.22
CA ALA A 279 -6.59 -17.33 -16.09
C ALA A 279 -6.77 -15.81 -15.99
N MET A 280 -5.88 -15.12 -15.29
CA MET A 280 -5.87 -13.67 -15.20
C MET A 280 -5.52 -13.02 -16.54
N HIS A 281 -4.54 -13.56 -17.27
CA HIS A 281 -4.17 -13.12 -18.61
C HIS A 281 -5.33 -13.30 -19.60
N ASP A 282 -5.99 -14.45 -19.61
CA ASP A 282 -7.13 -14.73 -20.51
C ASP A 282 -8.30 -13.76 -20.25
N LYS A 283 -8.51 -13.39 -18.99
CA LYS A 283 -9.59 -12.47 -18.59
C LYS A 283 -9.41 -11.04 -19.13
N ILE A 284 -8.18 -10.63 -19.49
CA ILE A 284 -7.93 -9.32 -20.09
C ILE A 284 -8.74 -9.14 -21.37
N ALA A 285 -8.89 -10.18 -22.18
CA ALA A 285 -9.60 -10.15 -23.44
C ALA A 285 -11.09 -9.77 -23.30
N GLU A 286 -11.67 -9.92 -22.12
CA GLU A 286 -13.05 -9.47 -21.86
C GLU A 286 -13.16 -7.95 -21.97
N PHE A 287 -12.11 -7.23 -21.58
CA PHE A 287 -12.06 -5.76 -21.49
C PHE A 287 -11.22 -5.15 -22.61
N MET A 288 -10.00 -5.61 -22.80
CA MET A 288 -9.01 -5.09 -23.74
C MET A 288 -8.40 -6.22 -24.57
N PRO A 289 -9.07 -6.68 -25.65
CA PRO A 289 -8.64 -7.84 -26.45
C PRO A 289 -7.22 -7.70 -27.01
N ASP A 290 -6.82 -6.49 -27.38
CA ASP A 290 -5.49 -6.26 -27.96
C ASP A 290 -4.37 -6.58 -26.95
N LEU A 291 -4.59 -6.40 -25.64
CA LEU A 291 -3.62 -6.72 -24.61
C LEU A 291 -3.40 -8.22 -24.44
N ALA A 292 -4.42 -9.04 -24.71
CA ALA A 292 -4.30 -10.48 -24.63
C ALA A 292 -3.34 -11.09 -25.67
N ASN A 293 -2.92 -10.30 -26.66
CA ASN A 293 -1.91 -10.73 -27.64
C ASN A 293 -0.46 -10.59 -27.13
N TYR A 294 -0.25 -9.85 -26.04
CA TYR A 294 1.08 -9.68 -25.43
C TYR A 294 1.35 -10.81 -24.42
N PRO A 295 2.53 -11.42 -24.47
CA PRO A 295 2.89 -12.44 -23.48
C PRO A 295 3.10 -11.83 -22.10
N VAL A 296 2.95 -12.65 -21.06
CA VAL A 296 3.32 -12.27 -19.71
C VAL A 296 4.84 -12.03 -19.65
N ALA A 297 5.25 -10.81 -19.40
CA ALA A 297 6.66 -10.42 -19.33
C ALA A 297 7.26 -10.75 -17.95
N ARG A 298 6.49 -10.50 -16.88
CA ARG A 298 6.90 -10.72 -15.49
C ARG A 298 5.68 -11.06 -14.61
N THR A 299 5.99 -11.61 -13.44
CA THR A 299 4.99 -11.87 -12.39
C THR A 299 5.48 -11.32 -11.07
N ARG A 300 4.54 -10.94 -10.21
CA ARG A 300 4.82 -10.50 -8.83
C ARG A 300 4.00 -11.34 -7.85
N ILE A 301 4.60 -11.65 -6.71
CA ILE A 301 3.94 -12.34 -5.61
C ILE A 301 4.21 -11.60 -4.32
N GLY A 302 3.19 -11.42 -3.50
CA GLY A 302 3.33 -10.80 -2.19
C GLY A 302 2.29 -11.30 -1.21
N THR A 303 2.56 -11.08 0.08
CA THR A 303 1.70 -11.52 1.17
C THR A 303 1.07 -10.31 1.84
N ARG A 304 -0.25 -10.11 1.63
CA ARG A 304 -1.01 -9.09 2.33
C ARG A 304 -1.25 -9.49 3.78
N ALA A 305 -1.35 -8.51 4.66
CA ALA A 305 -1.71 -8.69 6.06
C ALA A 305 -3.18 -8.32 6.26
N TYR A 306 -4.01 -9.25 6.72
CA TYR A 306 -5.40 -9.00 7.06
C TYR A 306 -5.71 -9.31 8.51
N THR A 307 -6.56 -8.50 9.14
CA THR A 307 -7.22 -8.79 10.41
C THR A 307 -8.55 -9.50 10.16
N SER A 308 -9.13 -10.09 11.19
CA SER A 308 -10.49 -10.70 11.13
C SER A 308 -11.57 -9.70 10.71
N THR A 309 -11.38 -8.41 11.00
CA THR A 309 -12.33 -7.33 10.64
C THR A 309 -12.00 -6.64 9.32
N TYR A 310 -10.92 -7.02 8.64
CA TYR A 310 -10.40 -6.34 7.44
C TYR A 310 -10.11 -4.84 7.66
N SER A 311 -9.76 -4.47 8.87
CA SER A 311 -9.38 -3.10 9.24
C SER A 311 -7.92 -3.03 9.67
N PRO A 312 -7.18 -2.01 9.28
CA PRO A 312 -5.80 -1.80 9.73
C PRO A 312 -5.77 -1.37 11.19
N PHE A 313 -4.63 -1.56 11.82
CA PHE A 313 -4.32 -1.01 13.13
C PHE A 313 -2.90 -0.49 13.21
N TYR A 314 -2.68 0.52 14.06
CA TYR A 314 -1.37 1.08 14.35
C TYR A 314 -1.36 1.85 15.67
N GLY A 315 -0.20 1.93 16.29
CA GLY A 315 0.01 2.62 17.57
C GLY A 315 0.93 1.83 18.49
N ASN A 316 0.93 2.16 19.77
CA ASN A 316 1.73 1.47 20.77
C ASN A 316 1.06 0.16 21.23
N ILE A 317 1.89 -0.81 21.64
CA ILE A 317 1.43 -1.97 22.42
C ILE A 317 1.23 -1.53 23.87
N GLU A 318 0.11 -1.88 24.49
CA GLU A 318 -0.32 -1.34 25.79
C GLU A 318 0.72 -1.49 26.92
N ASP A 319 1.35 -2.67 27.02
CA ASP A 319 2.36 -2.98 28.03
C ASP A 319 3.81 -2.79 27.55
N MET A 320 4.01 -2.29 26.34
CA MET A 320 5.30 -1.88 25.78
C MET A 320 5.17 -0.52 25.09
N SER A 321 5.02 0.55 25.86
CA SER A 321 4.68 1.89 25.38
C SER A 321 5.67 2.52 24.38
N ASN A 322 6.89 2.00 24.32
CA ASN A 322 7.93 2.40 23.37
C ASN A 322 8.00 1.49 22.13
N VAL A 323 7.18 0.43 22.07
CA VAL A 323 7.04 -0.44 20.89
C VAL A 323 5.81 -0.04 20.11
N TRP A 324 6.03 0.41 18.90
CA TRP A 324 5.00 0.79 17.92
C TRP A 324 4.74 -0.34 16.95
N VAL A 325 3.53 -0.44 16.48
CA VAL A 325 3.14 -1.50 15.55
C VAL A 325 2.19 -0.97 14.49
N ALA A 326 2.29 -1.49 13.29
CA ALA A 326 1.30 -1.28 12.24
C ALA A 326 1.14 -2.56 11.40
N SER A 327 -0.11 -3.01 11.25
CA SER A 327 -0.45 -4.16 10.41
C SER A 327 -1.92 -4.16 9.99
N GLY A 328 -2.35 -5.23 9.30
CA GLY A 328 -3.75 -5.40 8.87
C GLY A 328 -4.18 -4.53 7.70
N LEU A 329 -3.24 -3.91 6.95
CA LEU A 329 -3.54 -2.95 5.89
C LEU A 329 -4.19 -3.58 4.65
N GLY A 330 -4.07 -4.89 4.46
CA GLY A 330 -4.69 -5.65 3.39
C GLY A 330 -4.35 -5.10 1.99
N SER A 331 -5.35 -4.99 1.12
CA SER A 331 -5.20 -4.46 -0.24
C SER A 331 -4.99 -2.94 -0.30
N THR A 332 -5.18 -2.21 0.79
CA THR A 332 -5.01 -0.76 0.84
C THR A 332 -3.66 -0.32 1.43
N GLY A 333 -2.73 -1.26 1.55
CA GLY A 333 -1.42 -1.02 2.16
C GLY A 333 -0.65 0.14 1.54
N LEU A 334 -0.56 0.20 0.22
CA LEU A 334 0.08 1.32 -0.47
C LEU A 334 -0.64 2.66 -0.24
N THR A 335 -1.97 2.66 -0.15
CA THR A 335 -2.73 3.89 0.09
C THR A 335 -2.58 4.38 1.53
N ASN A 336 -2.66 3.47 2.52
CA ASN A 336 -2.68 3.83 3.94
C ASN A 336 -1.28 3.90 4.58
N GLY A 337 -0.34 3.11 4.05
CA GLY A 337 0.97 2.92 4.67
C GLY A 337 1.77 4.21 4.86
N PRO A 338 1.85 5.09 3.85
CA PRO A 338 2.60 6.34 4.00
C PRO A 338 2.09 7.23 5.14
N ILE A 339 0.78 7.44 5.22
CA ILE A 339 0.21 8.30 6.28
C ILE A 339 0.37 7.67 7.67
N ILE A 340 0.28 6.32 7.79
CA ILE A 340 0.52 5.61 9.03
C ILE A 340 1.99 5.75 9.46
N GLY A 341 2.93 5.53 8.54
CA GLY A 341 4.35 5.69 8.82
C GLY A 341 4.70 7.10 9.26
N TRP A 342 4.16 8.11 8.58
CA TRP A 342 4.30 9.51 8.94
C TRP A 342 3.72 9.82 10.33
N GLN A 343 2.54 9.30 10.68
CA GLN A 343 1.94 9.51 11.99
C GLN A 343 2.77 8.89 13.12
N ILE A 344 3.23 7.65 12.96
CA ILE A 344 4.11 6.99 13.95
C ILE A 344 5.38 7.81 14.15
N ALA A 345 6.01 8.28 13.07
CA ALA A 345 7.20 9.10 13.16
C ALA A 345 6.95 10.41 13.96
N ASN A 346 5.87 11.11 13.64
CA ASN A 346 5.52 12.35 14.35
C ASN A 346 5.23 12.12 15.85
N GLU A 347 4.52 11.04 16.19
CA GLU A 347 4.25 10.73 17.60
C GLU A 347 5.54 10.40 18.38
N ILE A 348 6.51 9.68 17.79
CA ILE A 348 7.83 9.43 18.40
C ILE A 348 8.61 10.73 18.61
N LEU A 349 8.47 11.68 17.69
CA LEU A 349 9.09 13.00 17.77
C LEU A 349 8.37 13.94 18.76
N GLY A 350 7.15 13.58 19.17
CA GLY A 350 6.33 14.40 20.06
C GLY A 350 5.58 15.52 19.34
N TYR A 351 5.42 15.40 18.01
CA TYR A 351 4.63 16.34 17.23
C TYR A 351 3.14 15.98 17.28
N GLU A 352 2.28 16.97 17.44
CA GLU A 352 0.85 16.75 17.38
C GLU A 352 0.40 16.46 15.94
N THR A 353 -0.35 15.38 15.79
CA THR A 353 -1.04 15.04 14.55
C THR A 353 -2.55 15.22 14.75
N ASN A 354 -3.23 15.83 13.78
CA ASN A 354 -4.68 16.01 13.82
C ASN A 354 -5.46 14.72 13.49
N PHE A 355 -4.82 13.56 13.69
CA PHE A 355 -5.41 12.27 13.40
C PHE A 355 -5.89 11.57 14.67
N ASP A 356 -7.18 11.22 14.70
CA ASP A 356 -7.72 10.33 15.72
C ASP A 356 -7.37 8.86 15.35
N ARG A 357 -6.41 8.26 16.09
CA ARG A 357 -6.03 6.85 15.92
C ARG A 357 -6.88 5.89 16.76
N THR A 358 -7.78 6.39 17.59
CA THR A 358 -8.61 5.56 18.49
C THR A 358 -9.29 4.39 17.76
N PRO A 359 -9.87 4.57 16.55
CA PRO A 359 -10.50 3.48 15.81
C PRO A 359 -9.53 2.38 15.36
N TYR A 360 -8.23 2.68 15.31
CA TYR A 360 -7.19 1.79 14.77
C TYR A 360 -6.27 1.22 15.86
N SER A 361 -6.73 1.20 17.11
CA SER A 361 -5.94 0.76 18.26
C SER A 361 -5.46 -0.68 18.11
N PRO A 362 -4.13 -0.95 18.35
CA PRO A 362 -3.58 -2.30 18.37
C PRO A 362 -4.25 -3.22 19.38
N ASN A 363 -4.80 -2.67 20.48
CA ASN A 363 -5.44 -3.44 21.55
C ASN A 363 -6.69 -4.22 21.09
N ASN A 364 -7.24 -3.87 19.92
CA ASN A 364 -8.33 -4.65 19.31
C ASN A 364 -7.83 -5.96 18.70
N TYR A 365 -6.53 -6.07 18.37
CA TYR A 365 -5.96 -7.15 17.56
C TYR A 365 -4.76 -7.85 18.21
N ILE A 366 -4.17 -7.24 19.24
CA ILE A 366 -3.04 -7.80 19.98
C ILE A 366 -3.44 -7.95 21.44
N LYS A 367 -3.31 -9.16 21.99
CA LYS A 367 -3.66 -9.47 23.38
C LYS A 367 -2.57 -10.30 24.01
N ARG A 368 -2.17 -9.94 25.21
CA ARG A 368 -1.27 -10.77 26.00
C ARG A 368 -1.98 -12.05 26.43
N VAL A 369 -1.35 -13.19 26.17
CA VAL A 369 -1.81 -14.49 26.67
C VAL A 369 -1.40 -14.60 28.11
N LYS A 370 -2.35 -14.91 29.01
CA LYS A 370 -2.09 -15.05 30.44
C LYS A 370 -1.41 -16.38 30.77
#